data_387642431884da8ba3d8ef3f7a6a0078
#
_entry.id   387642431884da8ba3d8ef3f7a6a0078
#
_cell.length_a   1.000
_cell.length_b   1.000
_cell.length_c   1.000
_cell.angle_alpha   90.00
_cell.angle_beta   90.00
_cell.angle_gamma   90.00
#
_symmetry.space_group_name_H-M   'P 1'
#
loop_
_entity.id
_entity.type
_entity.pdbx_description
1 polymer ?
#
loop_
_entity_poly.entity_id
_entity_poly.type
_entity_poly.pdbx_seq_one_letter_code
_entity_poly.pdbx_strand_id
1 'polypeptide(L)'
;MYQVDEKGFFGKFGGAYVPEILYKSVTELQQAYKPIIESEEFKKEYRALLKDYVGRPSPLYYAKRMSEKYGCQLYLKREDLNHTGAHKINNTIGQILMAKKMGKTRIIAETGAGQHGVATATVCALMNMKCEIFMGATDVERQHTNVERMKMLGAKVNPVRTGNMTLSDACSEAIRDWCCHPQDTFYIVGSTMGPHPYPDIVAKMQSVISEELKWQLEEKIGRDYPDYLIACVGGGSNAAGTIYHYIDDDRVKIYLAEAAGHGIDTDYTAATMHCGTEGIIHGARTLVMQTEDGQIEEAFTISAGLDYPGIGPMHADLATSGRSHVLAIKDDEAIYAGYELTRMEGIIPAIESAHAVAALKKMKFKKDDVVVLTVSGRGDKDVETYLAHKEMAGEYGNF
;
A
#
# COMPACT_ATOMS: atom_id res chain seq x y z
N MET A 1 12.80 -6.12 -18.57
CA MET A 1 12.25 -6.00 -17.18
C MET A 1 11.52 -4.68 -17.08
N TYR A 2 10.24 -4.72 -16.71
CA TYR A 2 9.41 -3.52 -16.52
C TYR A 2 10.03 -2.60 -15.46
N GLN A 3 10.29 -1.35 -15.81
CA GLN A 3 10.94 -0.38 -14.94
C GLN A 3 10.52 1.06 -15.33
N VAL A 4 10.70 1.96 -14.38
CA VAL A 4 10.58 3.39 -14.61
C VAL A 4 11.68 3.86 -15.59
N ASP A 5 11.34 4.77 -16.50
CA ASP A 5 12.31 5.38 -17.40
C ASP A 5 13.21 6.41 -16.69
N GLU A 6 14.18 6.98 -17.41
CA GLU A 6 15.12 7.96 -16.87
C GLU A 6 14.46 9.28 -16.42
N LYS A 7 13.26 9.58 -16.92
CA LYS A 7 12.48 10.77 -16.59
C LYS A 7 11.47 10.52 -15.45
N GLY A 8 11.40 9.27 -14.95
CA GLY A 8 10.52 8.90 -13.87
C GLY A 8 9.12 8.49 -14.31
N PHE A 9 8.96 7.99 -15.56
CA PHE A 9 7.67 7.55 -16.05
C PHE A 9 7.58 6.02 -16.19
N PHE A 10 6.39 5.50 -15.89
CA PHE A 10 5.89 4.19 -16.27
C PHE A 10 4.91 4.41 -17.42
N GLY A 11 5.31 4.10 -18.65
CA GLY A 11 4.55 4.50 -19.83
C GLY A 11 4.34 6.02 -19.89
N LYS A 12 3.08 6.46 -19.79
CA LYS A 12 2.74 7.90 -19.76
C LYS A 12 2.53 8.47 -18.35
N PHE A 13 2.59 7.65 -17.32
CA PHE A 13 2.31 8.02 -15.92
C PHE A 13 3.60 8.15 -15.10
N GLY A 14 3.65 9.10 -14.17
CA GLY A 14 4.82 9.36 -13.35
C GLY A 14 5.29 10.80 -13.41
N GLY A 15 6.61 10.99 -13.46
CA GLY A 15 7.26 12.30 -13.45
C GLY A 15 7.35 12.92 -12.06
N ALA A 16 7.80 14.19 -12.01
CA ALA A 16 7.97 14.93 -10.76
C ALA A 16 7.43 16.36 -10.92
N TYR A 17 6.16 16.53 -10.61
CA TYR A 17 5.43 17.81 -10.70
C TYR A 17 5.38 18.44 -9.32
N VAL A 18 6.49 19.08 -8.93
CA VAL A 18 6.66 19.66 -7.59
C VAL A 18 6.84 21.18 -7.67
N PRO A 19 6.48 21.91 -6.59
CA PRO A 19 6.85 23.33 -6.47
C PRO A 19 8.36 23.52 -6.62
N GLU A 20 8.76 24.65 -7.20
CA GLU A 20 10.18 24.98 -7.46
C GLU A 20 11.06 24.91 -6.21
N ILE A 21 10.51 25.23 -5.04
CA ILE A 21 11.23 25.15 -3.75
C ILE A 21 11.69 23.71 -3.43
N LEU A 22 10.95 22.69 -3.88
CA LEU A 22 11.28 21.27 -3.69
C LEU A 22 12.15 20.69 -4.80
N TYR A 23 12.36 21.41 -5.89
CA TYR A 23 13.11 20.91 -7.04
C TYR A 23 14.48 20.37 -6.66
N LYS A 24 15.22 21.14 -5.83
CA LYS A 24 16.55 20.71 -5.37
C LYS A 24 16.48 19.43 -4.55
N SER A 25 15.59 19.35 -3.57
CA SER A 25 15.45 18.16 -2.69
C SER A 25 15.03 16.91 -3.46
N VAL A 26 14.10 17.05 -4.42
CA VAL A 26 13.66 15.94 -5.28
C VAL A 26 14.79 15.51 -6.23
N THR A 27 15.54 16.46 -6.82
CA THR A 27 16.70 16.15 -7.68
C THR A 27 17.82 15.46 -6.92
N GLU A 28 18.13 15.92 -5.69
CA GLU A 28 19.10 15.24 -4.82
C GLU A 28 18.67 13.79 -4.54
N LEU A 29 17.39 13.56 -4.25
CA LEU A 29 16.86 12.20 -4.05
C LEU A 29 16.94 11.36 -5.32
N GLN A 30 16.57 11.89 -6.49
CA GLN A 30 16.67 11.22 -7.79
C GLN A 30 18.11 10.76 -8.10
N GLN A 31 19.09 11.56 -7.76
CA GLN A 31 20.51 11.24 -7.97
C GLN A 31 21.03 10.24 -6.95
N ALA A 32 20.55 10.29 -5.71
CA ALA A 32 21.08 9.51 -4.60
C ALA A 32 20.44 8.10 -4.48
N TYR A 33 19.17 7.92 -4.83
CA TYR A 33 18.44 6.70 -4.44
C TYR A 33 19.00 5.41 -5.05
N LYS A 34 19.27 5.40 -6.37
CA LYS A 34 19.82 4.20 -7.04
C LYS A 34 21.19 3.81 -6.48
N PRO A 35 22.20 4.71 -6.43
CA PRO A 35 23.48 4.39 -5.82
C PRO A 35 23.39 3.88 -4.37
N ILE A 36 22.45 4.44 -3.58
CA ILE A 36 22.24 3.99 -2.19
C ILE A 36 21.66 2.58 -2.17
N ILE A 37 20.54 2.32 -2.86
CA ILE A 37 19.84 1.03 -2.85
C ILE A 37 20.71 -0.09 -3.40
N GLU A 38 21.53 0.19 -4.42
CA GLU A 38 22.40 -0.77 -5.07
C GLU A 38 23.69 -1.05 -4.30
N SER A 39 24.06 -0.22 -3.31
CA SER A 39 25.24 -0.42 -2.51
C SER A 39 25.14 -1.67 -1.62
N GLU A 40 26.23 -2.43 -1.53
CA GLU A 40 26.27 -3.65 -0.70
C GLU A 40 26.08 -3.35 0.80
N GLU A 41 26.53 -2.19 1.25
CA GLU A 41 26.32 -1.72 2.63
C GLU A 41 24.82 -1.55 2.93
N PHE A 42 24.08 -0.84 2.05
CA PHE A 42 22.64 -0.67 2.21
C PHE A 42 21.89 -2.01 2.17
N LYS A 43 22.18 -2.85 1.17
CA LYS A 43 21.54 -4.16 1.05
C LYS A 43 21.75 -5.02 2.28
N LYS A 44 22.97 -5.03 2.83
CA LYS A 44 23.32 -5.80 4.03
C LYS A 44 22.53 -5.29 5.25
N GLU A 45 22.52 -3.98 5.50
CA GLU A 45 21.82 -3.38 6.63
C GLU A 45 20.31 -3.54 6.50
N TYR A 46 19.75 -3.28 5.31
CA TYR A 46 18.33 -3.44 5.00
C TYR A 46 17.89 -4.91 5.21
N ARG A 47 18.59 -5.87 4.66
CA ARG A 47 18.25 -7.31 4.81
C ARG A 47 18.39 -7.78 6.26
N ALA A 48 19.37 -7.31 7.01
CA ALA A 48 19.50 -7.61 8.43
C ALA A 48 18.31 -7.11 9.24
N LEU A 49 17.88 -5.86 9.02
CA LEU A 49 16.70 -5.31 9.68
C LEU A 49 15.41 -6.00 9.25
N LEU A 50 15.26 -6.34 7.98
CA LEU A 50 14.11 -7.12 7.51
C LEU A 50 14.02 -8.48 8.22
N LYS A 51 15.15 -9.16 8.41
CA LYS A 51 15.20 -10.46 9.07
C LYS A 51 14.99 -10.36 10.57
N ASP A 52 15.82 -9.55 11.25
CA ASP A 52 15.96 -9.62 12.70
C ASP A 52 15.00 -8.67 13.43
N TYR A 53 14.52 -7.61 12.75
CA TYR A 53 13.61 -6.63 13.32
C TYR A 53 12.18 -6.74 12.77
N VAL A 54 12.00 -6.95 11.49
CA VAL A 54 10.66 -7.11 10.88
C VAL A 54 10.13 -8.52 11.04
N GLY A 55 11.00 -9.53 11.10
CA GLY A 55 10.62 -10.93 11.23
C GLY A 55 10.38 -11.61 9.88
N ARG A 56 11.04 -11.13 8.81
CA ARG A 56 10.95 -11.76 7.48
C ARG A 56 11.83 -13.01 7.38
N PRO A 57 11.52 -13.96 6.48
CA PRO A 57 10.47 -13.90 5.46
C PRO A 57 9.07 -14.02 6.04
N SER A 58 8.09 -13.27 5.48
CA SER A 58 6.68 -13.46 5.85
C SER A 58 6.18 -14.82 5.32
N PRO A 59 5.35 -15.54 6.09
CA PRO A 59 4.88 -16.86 5.67
C PRO A 59 4.05 -16.84 4.38
N LEU A 60 4.21 -17.89 3.58
CA LEU A 60 3.29 -18.24 2.51
C LEU A 60 2.42 -19.40 3.02
N TYR A 61 1.20 -19.11 3.48
CA TYR A 61 0.30 -20.04 4.14
C TYR A 61 -0.71 -20.65 3.17
N TYR A 62 -0.81 -21.97 3.13
CA TYR A 62 -1.84 -22.66 2.36
C TYR A 62 -3.18 -22.61 3.10
N ALA A 63 -4.14 -21.87 2.57
CA ALA A 63 -5.46 -21.67 3.15
C ALA A 63 -6.39 -22.82 2.73
N LYS A 64 -6.34 -23.94 3.46
CA LYS A 64 -6.97 -25.20 3.06
C LYS A 64 -8.49 -25.07 2.87
N ARG A 65 -9.19 -24.51 3.86
CA ARG A 65 -10.66 -24.43 3.81
C ARG A 65 -11.14 -23.46 2.73
N MET A 66 -10.42 -22.35 2.56
CA MET A 66 -10.69 -21.41 1.46
C MET A 66 -10.36 -22.03 0.10
N SER A 67 -9.30 -22.82 -0.02
CA SER A 67 -8.96 -23.57 -1.25
C SER A 67 -10.07 -24.54 -1.64
N GLU A 68 -10.60 -25.29 -0.69
CA GLU A 68 -11.74 -26.21 -0.91
C GLU A 68 -12.99 -25.45 -1.37
N LYS A 69 -13.27 -24.29 -0.77
CA LYS A 69 -14.44 -23.46 -1.12
C LYS A 69 -14.35 -22.88 -2.52
N TYR A 70 -13.19 -22.32 -2.88
CA TYR A 70 -13.00 -21.65 -4.19
C TYR A 70 -12.53 -22.58 -5.30
N GLY A 71 -12.24 -23.84 -4.99
CA GLY A 71 -11.85 -24.87 -5.96
C GLY A 71 -10.50 -24.62 -6.62
N CYS A 72 -9.51 -24.12 -5.86
CA CYS A 72 -8.14 -23.84 -6.31
C CYS A 72 -7.13 -24.13 -5.19
N GLN A 73 -5.85 -23.90 -5.44
CA GLN A 73 -4.80 -23.92 -4.42
C GLN A 73 -4.52 -22.48 -3.97
N LEU A 74 -5.19 -22.03 -2.91
CA LEU A 74 -5.05 -20.66 -2.39
C LEU A 74 -3.95 -20.58 -1.35
N TYR A 75 -2.97 -19.73 -1.61
CA TYR A 75 -1.90 -19.38 -0.69
C TYR A 75 -2.03 -17.91 -0.27
N LEU A 76 -1.89 -17.66 1.03
CA LEU A 76 -1.91 -16.32 1.61
C LEU A 76 -0.48 -15.88 1.92
N LYS A 77 -0.03 -14.79 1.30
CA LYS A 77 1.22 -14.13 1.66
C LYS A 77 0.97 -13.22 2.86
N ARG A 78 1.48 -13.62 4.03
CA ARG A 78 1.10 -13.11 5.34
C ARG A 78 1.92 -11.89 5.77
N GLU A 79 1.75 -10.75 5.07
CA GLU A 79 2.38 -9.48 5.44
C GLU A 79 1.81 -8.86 6.74
N ASP A 80 0.66 -9.32 7.16
CA ASP A 80 0.02 -8.99 8.44
C ASP A 80 0.80 -9.48 9.67
N LEU A 81 1.72 -10.43 9.50
CA LEU A 81 2.58 -10.97 10.56
C LEU A 81 3.90 -10.21 10.73
N ASN A 82 4.21 -9.27 9.86
CA ASN A 82 5.38 -8.43 10.02
C ASN A 82 5.30 -7.56 11.28
N HIS A 83 6.44 -7.15 11.83
CA HIS A 83 6.49 -6.12 12.85
C HIS A 83 5.66 -4.89 12.42
N THR A 84 4.90 -4.29 13.33
CA THR A 84 3.85 -3.27 13.15
C THR A 84 2.51 -3.79 12.61
N GLY A 85 2.45 -5.02 12.08
CA GLY A 85 1.21 -5.69 11.67
C GLY A 85 0.78 -5.43 10.24
N ALA A 86 1.70 -5.00 9.35
CA ALA A 86 1.43 -4.76 7.93
C ALA A 86 2.72 -4.70 7.10
N HIS A 87 2.58 -4.69 5.77
CA HIS A 87 3.68 -4.55 4.80
C HIS A 87 4.42 -3.20 4.86
N LYS A 88 3.85 -2.16 5.47
CA LYS A 88 4.40 -0.80 5.46
C LYS A 88 5.82 -0.70 6.01
N ILE A 89 6.17 -1.54 6.98
CA ILE A 89 7.48 -1.55 7.62
C ILE A 89 8.62 -1.86 6.63
N ASN A 90 8.37 -2.67 5.60
CA ASN A 90 9.38 -2.98 4.57
C ASN A 90 9.90 -1.72 3.90
N ASN A 91 8.98 -0.86 3.51
CA ASN A 91 9.27 0.40 2.84
C ASN A 91 9.91 1.43 3.79
N THR A 92 9.36 1.59 5.00
CA THR A 92 9.84 2.62 5.93
C THR A 92 11.27 2.35 6.41
N ILE A 93 11.68 1.07 6.57
CA ILE A 93 13.08 0.71 6.85
C ILE A 93 13.99 1.13 5.70
N GLY A 94 13.61 0.86 4.45
CA GLY A 94 14.41 1.28 3.30
C GLY A 94 14.58 2.80 3.23
N GLN A 95 13.47 3.53 3.38
CA GLN A 95 13.51 4.98 3.30
C GLN A 95 14.22 5.66 4.49
N ILE A 96 14.12 5.13 5.72
CA ILE A 96 14.84 5.71 6.86
C ILE A 96 16.36 5.52 6.73
N LEU A 97 16.82 4.37 6.23
CA LEU A 97 18.22 4.12 5.94
C LEU A 97 18.73 5.08 4.86
N MET A 98 17.93 5.32 3.83
CA MET A 98 18.24 6.27 2.77
C MET A 98 18.33 7.70 3.33
N ALA A 99 17.35 8.14 4.12
CA ALA A 99 17.34 9.45 4.77
C ALA A 99 18.61 9.68 5.61
N LYS A 100 19.00 8.66 6.38
CA LYS A 100 20.22 8.72 7.20
C LYS A 100 21.49 8.82 6.35
N LYS A 101 21.59 8.05 5.25
CA LYS A 101 22.73 8.16 4.32
C LYS A 101 22.79 9.51 3.59
N MET A 102 21.64 10.16 3.37
CA MET A 102 21.54 11.50 2.82
C MET A 102 21.77 12.62 3.87
N GLY A 103 22.06 12.27 5.14
CA GLY A 103 22.31 13.24 6.21
C GLY A 103 21.08 14.01 6.69
N LYS A 104 19.87 13.51 6.42
CA LYS A 104 18.64 14.13 6.90
C LYS A 104 18.43 13.85 8.38
N THR A 105 17.86 14.82 9.10
CA THR A 105 17.71 14.76 10.57
C THR A 105 16.27 14.78 11.04
N ARG A 106 15.33 15.13 10.15
CA ARG A 106 13.90 15.19 10.42
C ARG A 106 13.15 14.35 9.40
N ILE A 107 12.20 13.58 9.89
CA ILE A 107 11.32 12.74 9.08
C ILE A 107 9.88 13.26 9.18
N ILE A 108 9.22 13.36 8.04
CA ILE A 108 7.79 13.56 7.95
C ILE A 108 7.13 12.41 7.19
N ALA A 109 5.86 12.15 7.47
CA ALA A 109 5.03 11.23 6.70
C ALA A 109 3.55 11.61 6.79
N GLU A 110 2.78 11.21 5.80
CA GLU A 110 1.32 11.19 5.82
C GLU A 110 0.80 9.85 6.33
N THR A 111 -0.44 9.81 6.79
CA THR A 111 -1.13 8.55 7.07
C THR A 111 -2.65 8.73 7.08
N GLY A 112 -3.39 7.74 6.58
CA GLY A 112 -4.85 7.61 6.72
C GLY A 112 -5.20 6.60 7.82
N ALA A 113 -5.17 5.30 7.53
CA ALA A 113 -5.42 4.23 8.51
C ALA A 113 -4.44 4.16 9.69
N GLY A 114 -3.40 5.00 9.70
CA GLY A 114 -2.38 5.03 10.75
C GLY A 114 -1.27 4.00 10.60
N GLN A 115 -1.39 3.00 9.74
CA GLN A 115 -0.38 1.95 9.60
C GLN A 115 0.96 2.45 9.06
N HIS A 116 0.93 3.37 8.08
CA HIS A 116 2.16 3.99 7.59
C HIS A 116 2.78 4.90 8.65
N GLY A 117 1.97 5.69 9.35
CA GLY A 117 2.41 6.53 10.46
C GLY A 117 3.08 5.73 11.58
N VAL A 118 2.46 4.61 12.00
CA VAL A 118 3.07 3.72 13.00
C VAL A 118 4.38 3.13 12.49
N ALA A 119 4.44 2.65 11.26
CA ALA A 119 5.67 2.11 10.68
C ALA A 119 6.78 3.18 10.61
N THR A 120 6.45 4.41 10.20
CA THR A 120 7.39 5.53 10.15
C THR A 120 7.86 5.92 11.56
N ALA A 121 6.96 6.08 12.52
CA ALA A 121 7.31 6.37 13.91
C ALA A 121 8.22 5.27 14.51
N THR A 122 7.94 4.00 14.18
CA THR A 122 8.74 2.85 14.61
C THR A 122 10.19 2.95 14.12
N VAL A 123 10.40 3.20 12.84
CA VAL A 123 11.76 3.29 12.30
C VAL A 123 12.48 4.58 12.74
N CYS A 124 11.74 5.66 12.97
CA CYS A 124 12.31 6.90 13.56
C CYS A 124 12.78 6.68 15.00
N ALA A 125 11.99 5.97 15.81
CA ALA A 125 12.39 5.57 17.17
C ALA A 125 13.65 4.68 17.13
N LEU A 126 13.67 3.68 16.25
CA LEU A 126 14.81 2.79 16.05
C LEU A 126 16.10 3.55 15.69
N MET A 127 16.00 4.56 14.82
CA MET A 127 17.13 5.32 14.31
C MET A 127 17.40 6.63 15.08
N ASN A 128 16.64 6.90 16.15
CA ASN A 128 16.73 8.12 16.96
C ASN A 128 16.61 9.40 16.10
N MET A 129 15.59 9.45 15.23
CA MET A 129 15.32 10.60 14.35
C MET A 129 14.02 11.30 14.75
N LYS A 130 13.98 12.64 14.55
CA LYS A 130 12.74 13.41 14.77
C LYS A 130 11.67 12.97 13.78
N CYS A 131 10.44 12.78 14.28
CA CYS A 131 9.32 12.26 13.50
C CYS A 131 8.09 13.13 13.67
N GLU A 132 7.53 13.62 12.56
CA GLU A 132 6.22 14.27 12.52
C GLU A 132 5.32 13.58 11.50
N ILE A 133 4.12 13.25 11.95
CA ILE A 133 3.12 12.53 11.13
C ILE A 133 1.93 13.44 10.91
N PHE A 134 1.53 13.62 9.65
CA PHE A 134 0.32 14.34 9.24
C PHE A 134 -0.80 13.32 9.03
N MET A 135 -1.94 13.58 9.66
CA MET A 135 -3.10 12.68 9.60
C MET A 135 -4.38 13.52 9.58
N GLY A 136 -5.31 13.19 8.69
CA GLY A 136 -6.60 13.88 8.65
C GLY A 136 -7.30 13.82 9.99
N ALA A 137 -7.94 14.90 10.42
CA ALA A 137 -8.60 14.94 11.73
C ALA A 137 -9.72 13.90 11.86
N THR A 138 -10.43 13.59 10.78
CA THR A 138 -11.42 12.50 10.74
C THR A 138 -10.76 11.14 10.96
N ASP A 139 -9.60 10.91 10.34
CA ASP A 139 -8.86 9.66 10.49
C ASP A 139 -8.22 9.53 11.89
N VAL A 140 -7.80 10.63 12.51
CA VAL A 140 -7.30 10.65 13.91
C VAL A 140 -8.35 10.11 14.87
N GLU A 141 -9.61 10.47 14.67
CA GLU A 141 -10.73 9.97 15.50
C GLU A 141 -11.03 8.50 15.23
N ARG A 142 -11.10 8.11 13.94
CA ARG A 142 -11.39 6.72 13.51
C ARG A 142 -10.30 5.72 13.93
N GLN A 143 -9.04 6.16 14.00
CA GLN A 143 -7.86 5.30 14.17
C GLN A 143 -7.06 5.65 15.44
N HIS A 144 -7.78 5.98 16.52
CA HIS A 144 -7.21 6.45 17.80
C HIS A 144 -6.09 5.53 18.33
N THR A 145 -6.27 4.22 18.28
CA THR A 145 -5.25 3.25 18.74
C THR A 145 -3.91 3.43 18.01
N ASN A 146 -3.91 3.65 16.71
CA ASN A 146 -2.69 3.90 15.96
C ASN A 146 -2.08 5.27 16.28
N VAL A 147 -2.90 6.26 16.58
CA VAL A 147 -2.43 7.59 17.02
C VAL A 147 -1.65 7.47 18.34
N GLU A 148 -2.19 6.74 19.31
CA GLU A 148 -1.51 6.53 20.60
C GLU A 148 -0.22 5.70 20.43
N ARG A 149 -0.20 4.72 19.53
CA ARG A 149 1.04 3.99 19.19
C ARG A 149 2.11 4.91 18.62
N MET A 150 1.76 5.82 17.71
CA MET A 150 2.69 6.80 17.14
C MET A 150 3.27 7.73 18.22
N LYS A 151 2.42 8.21 19.14
CA LYS A 151 2.84 9.05 20.28
C LYS A 151 3.79 8.29 21.23
N MET A 152 3.48 7.03 21.56
CA MET A 152 4.36 6.18 22.38
C MET A 152 5.73 5.97 21.74
N LEU A 153 5.80 5.92 20.41
CA LEU A 153 7.04 5.82 19.63
C LEU A 153 7.80 7.16 19.54
N GLY A 154 7.29 8.22 20.13
CA GLY A 154 7.92 9.54 20.16
C GLY A 154 7.61 10.43 18.95
N ALA A 155 6.69 10.03 18.09
CA ALA A 155 6.27 10.86 16.96
C ALA A 155 5.29 11.95 17.41
N LYS A 156 5.42 13.14 16.81
CA LYS A 156 4.41 14.19 16.89
C LYS A 156 3.37 13.93 15.81
N VAL A 157 2.10 13.75 16.21
CA VAL A 157 0.99 13.62 15.29
C VAL A 157 0.33 14.99 15.12
N ASN A 158 0.25 15.45 13.87
CA ASN A 158 -0.34 16.73 13.47
C ASN A 158 -1.70 16.48 12.79
N PRO A 159 -2.84 16.71 13.49
CA PRO A 159 -4.17 16.58 12.88
C PRO A 159 -4.39 17.65 11.81
N VAL A 160 -4.69 17.23 10.58
CA VAL A 160 -4.98 18.12 9.45
C VAL A 160 -6.49 18.41 9.44
N ARG A 161 -6.82 19.70 9.50
CA ARG A 161 -8.21 20.20 9.61
C ARG A 161 -8.67 20.98 8.36
N THR A 162 -7.90 20.91 7.29
CA THR A 162 -8.23 21.50 5.99
C THR A 162 -8.88 20.45 5.09
N GLY A 163 -9.63 20.87 4.09
CA GLY A 163 -10.31 19.99 3.16
C GLY A 163 -11.30 19.05 3.86
N ASN A 164 -11.33 17.80 3.44
CA ASN A 164 -12.20 16.76 3.99
C ASN A 164 -11.59 16.05 5.21
N MET A 165 -10.42 16.50 5.63
CA MET A 165 -9.69 15.97 6.80
C MET A 165 -9.36 14.47 6.70
N THR A 166 -9.01 14.01 5.48
CA THR A 166 -8.66 12.62 5.15
C THR A 166 -7.20 12.49 4.69
N LEU A 167 -6.83 11.30 4.20
CA LEU A 167 -5.47 10.98 3.72
C LEU A 167 -4.97 11.95 2.65
N SER A 168 -5.81 12.37 1.69
CA SER A 168 -5.40 13.30 0.63
C SER A 168 -4.94 14.65 1.18
N ASP A 169 -5.66 15.18 2.19
CA ASP A 169 -5.30 16.42 2.86
C ASP A 169 -4.03 16.27 3.70
N ALA A 170 -3.85 15.10 4.33
CA ALA A 170 -2.61 14.79 5.05
C ALA A 170 -1.39 14.78 4.12
N CYS A 171 -1.52 14.21 2.90
CA CYS A 171 -0.48 14.28 1.87
C CYS A 171 -0.15 15.72 1.47
N SER A 172 -1.18 16.53 1.22
CA SER A 172 -1.03 17.93 0.83
C SER A 172 -0.32 18.74 1.93
N GLU A 173 -0.66 18.50 3.20
CA GLU A 173 -0.05 19.19 4.33
C GLU A 173 1.40 18.74 4.56
N ALA A 174 1.70 17.45 4.41
CA ALA A 174 3.07 16.95 4.46
C ALA A 174 3.96 17.59 3.38
N ILE A 175 3.44 17.76 2.16
CA ILE A 175 4.15 18.46 1.07
C ILE A 175 4.35 19.94 1.41
N ARG A 176 3.36 20.64 1.99
CA ARG A 176 3.49 22.04 2.43
C ARG A 176 4.58 22.18 3.50
N ASP A 177 4.57 21.29 4.49
CA ASP A 177 5.59 21.28 5.53
C ASP A 177 6.99 21.02 4.93
N TRP A 178 7.09 20.09 3.98
CA TRP A 178 8.35 19.83 3.28
C TRP A 178 8.86 21.06 2.52
N CYS A 179 7.97 21.84 1.89
CA CYS A 179 8.33 23.12 1.27
C CYS A 179 8.92 24.11 2.28
N CYS A 180 8.49 24.09 3.54
CA CYS A 180 9.03 24.95 4.60
C CYS A 180 10.39 24.49 5.12
N HIS A 181 10.70 23.19 5.03
CA HIS A 181 11.91 22.57 5.60
C HIS A 181 12.64 21.67 4.59
N PRO A 182 13.00 22.14 3.39
CA PRO A 182 13.47 21.26 2.30
C PRO A 182 14.89 20.71 2.52
N GLN A 183 15.68 21.32 3.41
CA GLN A 183 17.11 20.99 3.56
C GLN A 183 17.36 19.80 4.48
N ASP A 184 16.72 19.77 5.64
CA ASP A 184 16.97 18.80 6.72
C ASP A 184 15.92 17.70 6.80
N THR A 185 14.81 17.84 6.09
CA THR A 185 13.66 16.96 6.13
C THR A 185 13.70 15.92 5.01
N PHE A 186 13.38 14.67 5.36
CA PHE A 186 13.07 13.61 4.42
C PHE A 186 11.60 13.22 4.57
N TYR A 187 10.87 13.24 3.46
CA TYR A 187 9.50 12.78 3.41
C TYR A 187 9.48 11.28 3.15
N ILE A 188 9.06 10.47 4.12
CA ILE A 188 8.84 9.03 3.94
C ILE A 188 7.44 8.81 3.37
N VAL A 189 7.35 8.52 2.09
CA VAL A 189 6.08 8.27 1.39
C VAL A 189 5.60 6.84 1.63
N GLY A 190 4.32 6.70 1.97
CA GLY A 190 3.73 5.41 2.38
C GLY A 190 3.30 4.50 1.26
N SER A 191 3.28 4.97 0.01
CA SER A 191 2.75 4.20 -1.12
C SER A 191 3.53 4.46 -2.41
N THR A 192 3.18 3.76 -3.50
CA THR A 192 3.78 3.96 -4.83
C THR A 192 3.22 5.19 -5.53
N MET A 193 3.03 6.27 -4.80
CA MET A 193 2.52 7.56 -5.23
C MET A 193 3.56 8.66 -5.00
N GLY A 194 3.23 9.89 -5.39
CA GLY A 194 4.12 11.03 -5.22
C GLY A 194 5.07 11.22 -6.40
N PRO A 195 5.90 12.28 -6.37
CA PRO A 195 6.82 12.59 -7.45
C PRO A 195 7.90 11.52 -7.58
N HIS A 196 8.39 11.29 -8.80
CA HIS A 196 9.59 10.48 -8.99
C HIS A 196 10.75 11.03 -8.13
N PRO A 197 11.48 10.19 -7.35
CA PRO A 197 11.59 8.74 -7.48
C PRO A 197 10.75 7.92 -6.50
N TYR A 198 9.84 8.51 -5.71
CA TYR A 198 9.11 7.80 -4.67
C TYR A 198 8.37 6.54 -5.15
N PRO A 199 7.63 6.54 -6.29
CA PRO A 199 6.97 5.32 -6.76
C PRO A 199 7.94 4.16 -6.98
N ASP A 200 9.13 4.43 -7.55
CA ASP A 200 10.16 3.41 -7.79
C ASP A 200 10.86 2.96 -6.48
N ILE A 201 11.16 3.90 -5.58
CA ILE A 201 11.73 3.58 -4.25
C ILE A 201 10.80 2.63 -3.51
N VAL A 202 9.53 2.99 -3.40
CA VAL A 202 8.54 2.19 -2.65
C VAL A 202 8.35 0.83 -3.28
N ALA A 203 8.22 0.75 -4.62
CA ALA A 203 8.09 -0.51 -5.33
C ALA A 203 9.31 -1.42 -5.08
N LYS A 204 10.53 -0.89 -5.14
CA LYS A 204 11.77 -1.64 -4.86
C LYS A 204 11.87 -2.11 -3.40
N MET A 205 11.51 -1.27 -2.43
CA MET A 205 11.52 -1.70 -1.03
C MET A 205 10.44 -2.76 -0.73
N GLN A 206 9.29 -2.68 -1.38
CA GLN A 206 8.24 -3.68 -1.23
C GLN A 206 8.49 -4.96 -2.05
N SER A 207 9.37 -4.93 -3.04
CA SER A 207 9.65 -6.08 -3.91
C SER A 207 10.15 -7.32 -3.19
N VAL A 208 10.61 -7.17 -1.95
CA VAL A 208 10.93 -8.30 -1.05
C VAL A 208 9.77 -9.29 -0.92
N ILE A 209 8.52 -8.84 -1.06
CA ILE A 209 7.33 -9.70 -1.03
C ILE A 209 7.38 -10.72 -2.18
N SER A 210 7.56 -10.25 -3.41
CA SER A 210 7.63 -11.12 -4.59
C SER A 210 8.97 -11.85 -4.73
N GLU A 211 10.08 -11.29 -4.20
CA GLU A 211 11.35 -12.01 -4.10
C GLU A 211 11.20 -13.28 -3.25
N GLU A 212 10.53 -13.16 -2.09
CA GLU A 212 10.24 -14.30 -1.23
C GLU A 212 9.26 -15.28 -1.87
N LEU A 213 8.23 -14.79 -2.57
CA LEU A 213 7.27 -15.66 -3.25
C LEU A 213 7.93 -16.61 -4.22
N LYS A 214 8.97 -16.20 -4.95
CA LYS A 214 9.66 -17.07 -5.92
C LYS A 214 10.20 -18.34 -5.26
N TRP A 215 11.02 -18.21 -4.23
CA TRP A 215 11.60 -19.40 -3.59
C TRP A 215 10.60 -20.15 -2.68
N GLN A 216 9.62 -19.45 -2.07
CA GLN A 216 8.58 -20.09 -1.26
C GLN A 216 7.63 -20.95 -2.12
N LEU A 217 7.32 -20.51 -3.33
CA LEU A 217 6.52 -21.30 -4.28
C LEU A 217 7.35 -22.48 -4.81
N GLU A 218 8.62 -22.28 -5.18
CA GLU A 218 9.50 -23.36 -5.60
C GLU A 218 9.56 -24.45 -4.53
N GLU A 219 9.72 -24.09 -3.26
CA GLU A 219 9.75 -25.04 -2.13
C GLU A 219 8.41 -25.79 -1.95
N LYS A 220 7.27 -25.09 -2.13
CA LYS A 220 5.95 -25.67 -1.82
C LYS A 220 5.32 -26.44 -2.97
N ILE A 221 5.55 -26.01 -4.21
CA ILE A 221 4.84 -26.50 -5.41
C ILE A 221 5.76 -26.86 -6.58
N GLY A 222 7.10 -26.71 -6.42
CA GLY A 222 8.09 -27.06 -7.46
C GLY A 222 8.13 -26.10 -8.65
N ARG A 223 7.63 -24.87 -8.51
CA ARG A 223 7.73 -23.80 -9.50
C ARG A 223 7.76 -22.43 -8.81
N ASP A 224 8.47 -21.47 -9.38
CA ASP A 224 8.71 -20.15 -8.79
C ASP A 224 7.62 -19.09 -9.12
N TYR A 225 6.48 -19.51 -9.67
CA TYR A 225 5.40 -18.62 -10.08
C TYR A 225 4.01 -19.22 -9.78
N PRO A 226 3.01 -18.39 -9.43
CA PRO A 226 1.61 -18.80 -9.33
C PRO A 226 0.89 -18.58 -10.68
N ASP A 227 -0.34 -19.06 -10.82
CA ASP A 227 -1.18 -18.73 -11.97
C ASP A 227 -1.87 -17.37 -11.78
N TYR A 228 -2.16 -17.00 -10.52
CA TYR A 228 -2.83 -15.74 -10.17
C TYR A 228 -2.15 -15.06 -8.99
N LEU A 229 -1.94 -13.75 -9.10
CA LEU A 229 -1.59 -12.86 -8.01
C LEU A 229 -2.75 -11.91 -7.74
N ILE A 230 -3.16 -11.81 -6.47
CA ILE A 230 -4.26 -10.94 -6.03
C ILE A 230 -3.76 -10.04 -4.90
N ALA A 231 -3.97 -8.75 -5.03
CA ALA A 231 -3.67 -7.76 -3.98
C ALA A 231 -4.71 -6.64 -3.98
N CYS A 232 -4.98 -6.05 -2.82
CA CYS A 232 -5.74 -4.81 -2.77
C CYS A 232 -4.89 -3.64 -3.24
N VAL A 233 -5.54 -2.59 -3.74
CA VAL A 233 -4.86 -1.42 -4.28
C VAL A 233 -5.59 -0.13 -3.89
N GLY A 234 -4.88 0.75 -3.17
CA GLY A 234 -5.16 2.16 -2.99
C GLY A 234 -4.04 2.92 -3.70
N GLY A 235 -3.09 3.52 -2.98
CA GLY A 235 -1.86 4.03 -3.60
C GLY A 235 -0.95 2.95 -4.19
N GLY A 236 -1.11 1.67 -3.81
CA GLY A 236 -0.58 0.48 -4.50
C GLY A 236 0.70 -0.15 -3.95
N SER A 237 1.17 0.19 -2.74
CA SER A 237 2.47 -0.31 -2.24
C SER A 237 2.53 -1.83 -2.04
N ASN A 238 1.50 -2.44 -1.42
CA ASN A 238 1.47 -3.90 -1.26
C ASN A 238 1.32 -4.62 -2.61
N ALA A 239 0.49 -4.08 -3.49
CA ALA A 239 0.29 -4.61 -4.84
C ALA A 239 1.60 -4.59 -5.64
N ALA A 240 2.33 -3.45 -5.63
CA ALA A 240 3.65 -3.34 -6.25
C ALA A 240 4.62 -4.41 -5.74
N GLY A 241 4.71 -4.57 -4.42
CA GLY A 241 5.57 -5.58 -3.82
C GLY A 241 5.20 -7.01 -4.21
N THR A 242 3.90 -7.30 -4.27
CA THR A 242 3.39 -8.63 -4.64
C THR A 242 3.70 -8.99 -6.08
N ILE A 243 3.61 -8.04 -7.00
CA ILE A 243 3.71 -8.30 -8.44
C ILE A 243 5.09 -8.02 -9.04
N TYR A 244 6.00 -7.32 -8.34
CA TYR A 244 7.21 -6.71 -8.89
C TYR A 244 8.04 -7.64 -9.78
N HIS A 245 8.33 -8.86 -9.32
CA HIS A 245 9.12 -9.84 -10.08
C HIS A 245 8.32 -10.70 -11.06
N TYR A 246 7.02 -10.41 -11.22
CA TYR A 246 6.10 -11.14 -12.09
C TYR A 246 5.46 -10.26 -13.18
N ILE A 247 5.81 -8.95 -13.22
CA ILE A 247 5.20 -8.02 -14.19
C ILE A 247 5.46 -8.44 -15.63
N ASP A 248 6.68 -8.92 -15.93
CA ASP A 248 7.08 -9.36 -17.28
C ASP A 248 6.77 -10.86 -17.53
N ASP A 249 6.13 -11.56 -16.61
CA ASP A 249 5.82 -12.98 -16.75
C ASP A 249 4.37 -13.19 -17.18
N ASP A 250 4.15 -13.42 -18.46
CA ASP A 250 2.81 -13.60 -19.05
C ASP A 250 2.07 -14.85 -18.54
N ARG A 251 2.77 -15.78 -17.89
CA ARG A 251 2.15 -16.95 -17.24
C ARG A 251 1.32 -16.57 -16.02
N VAL A 252 1.65 -15.42 -15.41
CA VAL A 252 1.03 -14.94 -14.17
C VAL A 252 -0.03 -13.90 -14.47
N LYS A 253 -1.26 -14.16 -14.08
CA LYS A 253 -2.37 -13.21 -14.16
C LYS A 253 -2.41 -12.34 -12.92
N ILE A 254 -2.43 -11.04 -13.10
CA ILE A 254 -2.43 -10.05 -12.02
C ILE A 254 -3.82 -9.46 -11.85
N TYR A 255 -4.35 -9.54 -10.63
CA TYR A 255 -5.63 -8.96 -10.24
C TYR A 255 -5.45 -7.97 -9.11
N LEU A 256 -5.95 -6.76 -9.32
CA LEU A 256 -5.90 -5.65 -8.36
C LEU A 256 -7.33 -5.35 -7.89
N ALA A 257 -7.56 -5.46 -6.59
CA ALA A 257 -8.84 -5.17 -5.97
C ALA A 257 -8.83 -3.74 -5.42
N GLU A 258 -9.56 -2.82 -6.05
CA GLU A 258 -9.74 -1.46 -5.56
C GLU A 258 -11.09 -1.31 -4.82
N ALA A 259 -11.15 -0.36 -3.88
CA ALA A 259 -12.34 -0.11 -3.10
C ALA A 259 -13.36 0.70 -3.91
N ALA A 260 -14.57 0.18 -4.04
CA ALA A 260 -15.66 0.82 -4.73
C ALA A 260 -16.73 1.40 -3.78
N GLY A 261 -16.45 1.46 -2.47
CA GLY A 261 -17.39 2.04 -1.50
C GLY A 261 -18.80 1.46 -1.65
N HIS A 262 -19.75 2.29 -2.04
CA HIS A 262 -21.12 1.85 -2.34
C HIS A 262 -21.31 1.34 -3.78
N GLY A 263 -20.34 1.56 -4.67
CA GLY A 263 -20.35 1.11 -6.06
C GLY A 263 -19.80 2.16 -7.02
N ILE A 264 -19.29 1.71 -8.18
CA ILE A 264 -18.71 2.58 -9.21
C ILE A 264 -19.72 3.50 -9.91
N ASP A 265 -21.02 3.19 -9.79
CA ASP A 265 -22.11 3.98 -10.35
C ASP A 265 -22.69 4.99 -9.34
N THR A 266 -21.98 5.26 -8.23
CA THR A 266 -22.38 6.19 -7.17
C THR A 266 -21.30 7.24 -6.92
N ASP A 267 -21.67 8.34 -6.28
CA ASP A 267 -20.73 9.38 -5.84
C ASP A 267 -19.89 8.94 -4.63
N TYR A 268 -20.17 7.75 -4.08
CA TYR A 268 -19.49 7.19 -2.90
C TYR A 268 -18.59 6.01 -3.31
N THR A 269 -17.47 6.29 -3.96
CA THR A 269 -16.52 5.30 -4.46
C THR A 269 -15.07 5.78 -4.30
N ALA A 270 -14.13 4.86 -4.18
CA ALA A 270 -12.68 5.10 -4.26
C ALA A 270 -12.04 4.34 -5.44
N ALA A 271 -12.85 3.91 -6.41
CA ALA A 271 -12.43 3.09 -7.54
C ALA A 271 -11.74 3.93 -8.63
N THR A 272 -10.56 4.45 -8.33
CA THR A 272 -9.82 5.39 -9.19
C THR A 272 -9.47 4.81 -10.57
N MET A 273 -9.17 3.51 -10.68
CA MET A 273 -8.85 2.89 -11.97
C MET A 273 -10.08 2.64 -12.84
N HIS A 274 -11.28 2.60 -12.25
CA HIS A 274 -12.55 2.52 -12.99
C HIS A 274 -13.14 3.88 -13.34
N CYS A 275 -13.09 4.84 -12.39
CA CYS A 275 -13.81 6.10 -12.50
C CYS A 275 -12.90 7.29 -12.80
N GLY A 276 -11.59 7.18 -12.52
CA GLY A 276 -10.66 8.29 -12.64
C GLY A 276 -10.23 8.59 -14.07
N THR A 277 -9.79 9.81 -14.29
CA THR A 277 -9.22 10.32 -15.54
C THR A 277 -7.76 10.72 -15.36
N GLU A 278 -7.03 10.97 -16.45
CA GLU A 278 -5.63 11.40 -16.37
C GLU A 278 -5.53 12.79 -15.73
N GLY A 279 -4.73 12.89 -14.67
CA GLY A 279 -4.48 14.14 -13.96
C GLY A 279 -3.16 14.13 -13.22
N ILE A 280 -2.92 15.18 -12.42
CA ILE A 280 -1.74 15.29 -11.56
C ILE A 280 -2.22 15.41 -10.13
N ILE A 281 -1.75 14.51 -9.27
CA ILE A 281 -2.01 14.56 -7.84
C ILE A 281 -0.70 14.32 -7.07
N HIS A 282 -0.46 15.10 -6.01
CA HIS A 282 0.69 14.98 -5.12
C HIS A 282 2.05 14.80 -5.84
N GLY A 283 2.20 15.49 -6.98
CA GLY A 283 3.46 15.54 -7.73
C GLY A 283 3.67 14.44 -8.77
N ALA A 284 2.68 13.60 -9.06
CA ALA A 284 2.74 12.60 -10.11
C ALA A 284 1.57 12.71 -11.09
N ARG A 285 1.83 12.49 -12.38
CA ARG A 285 0.79 12.25 -13.38
C ARG A 285 0.29 10.81 -13.25
N THR A 286 -1.03 10.64 -13.07
CA THR A 286 -1.65 9.33 -12.88
C THR A 286 -3.14 9.36 -13.25
N LEU A 287 -3.90 8.31 -12.90
CA LEU A 287 -5.35 8.37 -12.87
C LEU A 287 -5.81 9.00 -11.55
N VAL A 288 -6.77 9.92 -11.64
CA VAL A 288 -7.26 10.72 -10.53
C VAL A 288 -8.77 10.81 -10.61
N MET A 289 -9.45 10.69 -9.48
CA MET A 289 -10.87 11.03 -9.37
C MET A 289 -10.99 12.55 -9.37
N GLN A 290 -11.54 13.08 -10.45
CA GLN A 290 -11.65 14.53 -10.68
C GLN A 290 -12.81 14.87 -11.60
N THR A 291 -13.36 16.07 -11.41
CA THR A 291 -14.37 16.65 -12.29
C THR A 291 -13.79 16.96 -13.68
N GLU A 292 -14.66 17.29 -14.64
CA GLU A 292 -14.25 17.75 -15.98
C GLU A 292 -13.33 19.00 -15.92
N ASP A 293 -13.49 19.85 -14.90
CA ASP A 293 -12.66 21.04 -14.67
C ASP A 293 -11.35 20.73 -13.92
N GLY A 294 -11.06 19.45 -13.60
CA GLY A 294 -9.85 19.00 -12.92
C GLY A 294 -9.84 19.23 -11.41
N GLN A 295 -10.99 19.45 -10.78
CA GLN A 295 -11.11 19.48 -9.31
C GLN A 295 -11.09 18.05 -8.77
N ILE A 296 -10.26 17.79 -7.76
CA ILE A 296 -10.18 16.49 -7.12
C ILE A 296 -11.54 16.19 -6.43
N GLU A 297 -12.10 15.04 -6.78
CA GLU A 297 -13.28 14.50 -6.12
C GLU A 297 -12.90 13.71 -4.88
N GLU A 298 -13.78 13.68 -3.91
CA GLU A 298 -13.58 12.93 -2.67
C GLU A 298 -13.71 11.43 -2.95
N ALA A 299 -12.71 10.65 -2.56
CA ALA A 299 -12.84 9.22 -2.53
C ALA A 299 -13.67 8.79 -1.32
N PHE A 300 -14.36 7.65 -1.42
CA PHE A 300 -15.15 7.12 -0.33
C PHE A 300 -15.04 5.60 -0.21
N THR A 301 -14.65 5.14 0.96
CA THR A 301 -14.75 3.74 1.42
C THR A 301 -14.60 3.69 2.95
N ILE A 302 -15.13 2.66 3.59
CA ILE A 302 -14.90 2.40 5.01
C ILE A 302 -13.44 1.98 5.30
N SER A 303 -12.68 1.66 4.28
CA SER A 303 -11.26 1.27 4.38
C SER A 303 -10.36 2.50 4.29
N ALA A 304 -9.97 3.08 5.43
CA ALA A 304 -9.15 4.29 5.48
C ALA A 304 -7.81 4.19 4.72
N GLY A 305 -7.26 2.98 4.52
CA GLY A 305 -6.03 2.77 3.76
C GLY A 305 -6.23 2.70 2.24
N LEU A 306 -7.48 2.62 1.76
CA LEU A 306 -7.84 2.66 0.33
C LEU A 306 -8.61 3.92 -0.05
N ASP A 307 -8.89 4.79 0.93
CA ASP A 307 -9.61 6.05 0.76
C ASP A 307 -8.68 7.15 0.20
N TYR A 308 -8.43 7.08 -1.11
CA TYR A 308 -7.51 7.98 -1.80
C TYR A 308 -7.95 8.19 -3.25
N PRO A 309 -8.08 9.46 -3.72
CA PRO A 309 -8.61 9.77 -5.05
C PRO A 309 -7.59 9.65 -6.19
N GLY A 310 -6.56 8.84 -6.03
CA GLY A 310 -5.50 8.63 -7.00
C GLY A 310 -4.94 7.22 -6.93
N ILE A 311 -4.05 6.89 -7.85
CA ILE A 311 -3.39 5.58 -7.92
C ILE A 311 -1.89 5.76 -8.21
N GLY A 312 -1.05 4.83 -7.78
CA GLY A 312 0.36 4.84 -8.15
C GLY A 312 0.57 4.79 -9.66
N PRO A 313 1.48 5.60 -10.23
CA PRO A 313 1.71 5.67 -11.69
C PRO A 313 1.98 4.31 -12.33
N MET A 314 2.70 3.44 -11.64
CA MET A 314 2.96 2.06 -12.09
C MET A 314 1.66 1.27 -12.29
N HIS A 315 0.71 1.38 -11.36
CA HIS A 315 -0.56 0.66 -11.45
C HIS A 315 -1.48 1.26 -12.51
N ALA A 316 -1.46 2.58 -12.70
CA ALA A 316 -2.16 3.25 -13.79
C ALA A 316 -1.69 2.73 -15.15
N ASP A 317 -0.38 2.57 -15.33
CA ASP A 317 0.20 2.02 -16.56
C ASP A 317 -0.18 0.54 -16.76
N LEU A 318 -0.03 -0.29 -15.72
CA LEU A 318 -0.36 -1.71 -15.79
C LEU A 318 -1.85 -1.97 -16.05
N ALA A 319 -2.74 -1.15 -15.51
CA ALA A 319 -4.18 -1.24 -15.76
C ALA A 319 -4.54 -0.79 -17.18
N THR A 320 -4.02 0.35 -17.64
CA THR A 320 -4.33 0.91 -18.96
C THR A 320 -3.69 0.11 -20.12
N SER A 321 -2.54 -0.53 -19.88
CA SER A 321 -1.91 -1.45 -20.84
C SER A 321 -2.56 -2.83 -20.88
N GLY A 322 -3.47 -3.13 -19.95
CA GLY A 322 -4.13 -4.44 -19.83
C GLY A 322 -3.25 -5.53 -19.19
N ARG A 323 -2.08 -5.17 -18.62
CA ARG A 323 -1.22 -6.13 -17.91
C ARG A 323 -1.84 -6.57 -16.57
N SER A 324 -2.58 -5.72 -15.91
CA SER A 324 -3.35 -6.05 -14.71
C SER A 324 -4.85 -5.94 -14.94
N HIS A 325 -5.60 -6.86 -14.34
CA HIS A 325 -7.06 -6.82 -14.28
C HIS A 325 -7.48 -6.12 -13.00
N VAL A 326 -8.38 -5.16 -13.11
CA VAL A 326 -8.88 -4.40 -11.96
C VAL A 326 -10.28 -4.87 -11.60
N LEU A 327 -10.51 -5.11 -10.32
CA LEU A 327 -11.80 -5.50 -9.78
C LEU A 327 -12.27 -4.44 -8.76
N ALA A 328 -13.40 -3.81 -9.04
CA ALA A 328 -14.07 -2.91 -8.12
C ALA A 328 -14.80 -3.74 -7.05
N ILE A 329 -14.47 -3.53 -5.78
CA ILE A 329 -15.01 -4.26 -4.63
C ILE A 329 -15.76 -3.30 -3.72
N LYS A 330 -17.02 -3.57 -3.47
CA LYS A 330 -17.84 -2.77 -2.55
C LYS A 330 -17.48 -3.04 -1.09
N ASP A 331 -17.83 -2.09 -0.22
CA ASP A 331 -17.56 -2.19 1.22
C ASP A 331 -18.27 -3.39 1.85
N ASP A 332 -19.51 -3.69 1.46
CA ASP A 332 -20.26 -4.86 1.93
C ASP A 332 -19.60 -6.18 1.49
N GLU A 333 -19.09 -6.24 0.26
CA GLU A 333 -18.34 -7.41 -0.24
C GLU A 333 -17.05 -7.60 0.56
N ALA A 334 -16.34 -6.52 0.90
CA ALA A 334 -15.11 -6.56 1.68
C ALA A 334 -15.38 -7.00 3.13
N ILE A 335 -16.41 -6.46 3.80
CA ILE A 335 -16.81 -6.88 5.14
C ILE A 335 -17.16 -8.36 5.16
N TYR A 336 -18.00 -8.82 4.23
CA TYR A 336 -18.33 -10.24 4.12
C TYR A 336 -17.08 -11.11 4.00
N ALA A 337 -16.17 -10.76 3.10
CA ALA A 337 -14.94 -11.52 2.84
C ALA A 337 -13.97 -11.51 4.04
N GLY A 338 -13.91 -10.41 4.79
CA GLY A 338 -13.14 -10.31 6.03
C GLY A 338 -13.66 -11.28 7.09
N TYR A 339 -14.97 -11.35 7.29
CA TYR A 339 -15.59 -12.34 8.19
C TYR A 339 -15.41 -13.78 7.68
N GLU A 340 -15.53 -13.98 6.37
CA GLU A 340 -15.30 -15.29 5.74
C GLU A 340 -13.89 -15.82 6.05
N LEU A 341 -12.85 -15.03 5.78
CA LEU A 341 -11.46 -15.40 6.08
C LEU A 341 -11.27 -15.66 7.58
N THR A 342 -11.87 -14.82 8.42
CA THR A 342 -11.81 -14.97 9.88
C THR A 342 -12.41 -16.29 10.33
N ARG A 343 -13.59 -16.66 9.82
CA ARG A 343 -14.30 -17.88 10.23
C ARG A 343 -13.72 -19.15 9.62
N MET A 344 -13.14 -19.04 8.42
CA MET A 344 -12.59 -20.20 7.73
C MET A 344 -11.14 -20.48 8.13
N GLU A 345 -10.29 -19.45 8.27
CA GLU A 345 -8.86 -19.66 8.49
C GLU A 345 -8.34 -19.08 9.83
N GLY A 346 -9.21 -18.45 10.63
CA GLY A 346 -8.80 -17.85 11.90
C GLY A 346 -7.93 -16.61 11.75
N ILE A 347 -8.06 -15.91 10.62
CA ILE A 347 -7.27 -14.72 10.28
C ILE A 347 -8.20 -13.52 10.17
N ILE A 348 -8.07 -12.55 11.07
CA ILE A 348 -8.78 -11.26 10.97
C ILE A 348 -7.94 -10.33 10.10
N PRO A 349 -8.31 -10.11 8.82
CA PRO A 349 -7.55 -9.21 7.95
C PRO A 349 -7.89 -7.76 8.22
N ALA A 350 -6.98 -6.84 7.91
CA ALA A 350 -7.34 -5.45 7.72
C ALA A 350 -8.41 -5.33 6.61
N ILE A 351 -9.31 -4.33 6.71
CA ILE A 351 -10.39 -4.15 5.72
C ILE A 351 -9.79 -3.93 4.32
N GLU A 352 -8.63 -3.30 4.22
CA GLU A 352 -7.87 -3.21 2.97
C GLU A 352 -7.62 -4.60 2.37
N SER A 353 -7.10 -5.53 3.17
CA SER A 353 -6.82 -6.91 2.72
C SER A 353 -8.10 -7.70 2.41
N ALA A 354 -9.20 -7.39 3.10
CA ALA A 354 -10.50 -8.01 2.86
C ALA A 354 -11.02 -7.72 1.45
N HIS A 355 -10.70 -6.56 0.86
CA HIS A 355 -10.99 -6.26 -0.56
C HIS A 355 -10.32 -7.27 -1.49
N ALA A 356 -9.04 -7.62 -1.22
CA ALA A 356 -8.36 -8.67 -2.00
C ALA A 356 -9.03 -10.03 -1.84
N VAL A 357 -9.49 -10.38 -0.63
CA VAL A 357 -10.22 -11.63 -0.38
C VAL A 357 -11.56 -11.65 -1.13
N ALA A 358 -12.28 -10.53 -1.15
CA ALA A 358 -13.57 -10.42 -1.85
C ALA A 358 -13.43 -10.63 -3.37
N ALA A 359 -12.26 -10.31 -3.95
CA ALA A 359 -11.98 -10.56 -5.36
C ALA A 359 -12.17 -12.05 -5.74
N LEU A 360 -11.90 -12.99 -4.83
CA LEU A 360 -12.06 -14.42 -5.08
C LEU A 360 -13.48 -14.79 -5.53
N LYS A 361 -14.51 -14.11 -5.03
CA LYS A 361 -15.91 -14.34 -5.42
C LYS A 361 -16.23 -13.91 -6.85
N LYS A 362 -15.47 -12.95 -7.38
CA LYS A 362 -15.64 -12.43 -8.75
C LYS A 362 -14.86 -13.24 -9.79
N MET A 363 -14.10 -14.24 -9.35
CA MET A 363 -13.22 -15.05 -10.18
C MET A 363 -13.67 -16.50 -10.25
N LYS A 364 -13.23 -17.19 -11.30
CA LYS A 364 -13.43 -18.64 -11.47
C LYS A 364 -12.07 -19.29 -11.65
N PHE A 365 -11.81 -20.31 -10.87
CA PHE A 365 -10.55 -21.05 -10.86
C PHE A 365 -10.73 -22.49 -11.28
N LYS A 366 -9.64 -23.10 -11.71
CA LYS A 366 -9.52 -24.55 -11.88
C LYS A 366 -8.90 -25.16 -10.63
N LYS A 367 -9.13 -26.43 -10.38
CA LYS A 367 -8.64 -27.15 -9.20
C LYS A 367 -7.13 -27.07 -9.00
N ASP A 368 -6.38 -27.05 -10.11
CA ASP A 368 -4.92 -27.03 -10.09
C ASP A 368 -4.34 -25.61 -10.21
N ASP A 369 -5.17 -24.59 -10.34
CA ASP A 369 -4.70 -23.21 -10.35
C ASP A 369 -4.11 -22.83 -8.99
N VAL A 370 -2.92 -22.30 -9.00
CA VAL A 370 -2.24 -21.73 -7.82
C VAL A 370 -2.53 -20.25 -7.74
N VAL A 371 -3.19 -19.85 -6.69
CA VAL A 371 -3.58 -18.47 -6.41
C VAL A 371 -2.79 -17.97 -5.20
N VAL A 372 -2.07 -16.88 -5.36
CA VAL A 372 -1.44 -16.18 -4.24
C VAL A 372 -2.17 -14.87 -3.98
N LEU A 373 -2.64 -14.70 -2.75
CA LEU A 373 -3.30 -13.50 -2.27
C LEU A 373 -2.48 -12.88 -1.14
N THR A 374 -2.18 -11.58 -1.24
CA THR A 374 -1.44 -10.88 -0.19
C THR A 374 -2.38 -10.36 0.88
N VAL A 375 -2.24 -10.87 2.11
CA VAL A 375 -2.86 -10.31 3.32
C VAL A 375 -1.93 -9.21 3.81
N SER A 376 -2.20 -7.99 3.36
CA SER A 376 -1.30 -6.84 3.48
C SER A 376 -1.18 -6.26 4.89
N GLY A 377 -2.17 -6.51 5.75
CA GLY A 377 -2.21 -6.06 7.13
C GLY A 377 -3.23 -6.81 7.97
N ARG A 378 -3.06 -6.77 9.29
CA ARG A 378 -3.97 -7.40 10.27
C ARG A 378 -5.11 -6.46 10.67
N GLY A 379 -6.24 -7.05 11.05
CA GLY A 379 -7.49 -6.35 11.31
C GLY A 379 -7.68 -5.87 12.75
N ASP A 380 -6.67 -5.93 13.62
CA ASP A 380 -6.82 -5.49 15.03
C ASP A 380 -7.27 -4.03 15.14
N LYS A 381 -6.86 -3.20 14.17
CA LYS A 381 -7.26 -1.79 14.08
C LYS A 381 -8.71 -1.59 13.61
N ASP A 382 -9.30 -2.59 12.97
CA ASP A 382 -10.58 -2.51 12.26
C ASP A 382 -11.72 -3.29 12.95
N VAL A 383 -11.46 -3.87 14.12
CA VAL A 383 -12.45 -4.69 14.85
C VAL A 383 -13.74 -3.90 15.11
N GLU A 384 -13.64 -2.64 15.51
CA GLU A 384 -14.80 -1.78 15.73
C GLU A 384 -15.60 -1.56 14.44
N THR A 385 -14.92 -1.33 13.32
CA THR A 385 -15.56 -1.16 12.01
C THR A 385 -16.24 -2.46 11.55
N TYR A 386 -15.58 -3.62 11.72
CA TYR A 386 -16.21 -4.90 11.47
C TYR A 386 -17.49 -5.12 12.27
N LEU A 387 -17.45 -4.79 13.57
CA LEU A 387 -18.61 -4.91 14.44
C LEU A 387 -19.73 -3.93 14.09
N ALA A 388 -19.39 -2.69 13.70
CA ALA A 388 -20.36 -1.68 13.29
C ALA A 388 -21.08 -2.05 11.97
N HIS A 389 -20.47 -2.88 11.12
CA HIS A 389 -21.03 -3.33 9.85
C HIS A 389 -21.33 -4.86 9.83
N LYS A 390 -21.58 -5.42 11.01
CA LYS A 390 -21.80 -6.86 11.19
C LYS A 390 -22.92 -7.44 10.30
N GLU A 391 -23.95 -6.66 10.02
CA GLU A 391 -25.07 -7.04 9.17
C GLU A 391 -24.63 -7.37 7.73
N MET A 392 -23.51 -6.79 7.26
CA MET A 392 -22.93 -7.06 5.93
C MET A 392 -22.21 -8.43 5.88
N ALA A 393 -21.95 -9.05 7.03
CA ALA A 393 -21.23 -10.33 7.12
C ALA A 393 -22.06 -11.54 6.71
N GLY A 394 -23.37 -11.40 6.47
CA GLY A 394 -24.27 -12.47 6.07
C GLY A 394 -24.22 -13.66 7.06
N GLU A 395 -24.04 -14.88 6.55
CA GLU A 395 -23.98 -16.10 7.37
C GLU A 395 -22.82 -16.12 8.40
N TYR A 396 -21.75 -15.36 8.17
CA TYR A 396 -20.58 -15.29 9.05
C TYR A 396 -20.75 -14.29 10.20
N GLY A 397 -21.76 -13.42 10.17
CA GLY A 397 -22.03 -12.38 11.18
C GLY A 397 -22.77 -12.89 12.43
N ASN A 398 -23.22 -14.14 12.45
CA ASN A 398 -23.95 -14.71 13.57
C ASN A 398 -23.00 -15.24 14.65
N PHE A 399 -22.86 -14.53 15.78
CA PHE A 399 -22.11 -14.92 16.97
C PHE A 399 -22.63 -14.17 18.20
#